data_cf0f084e62f3392bd491ceb747247aa3
#
_entry.id   cf0f084e62f3392bd491ceb747247aa3
#
_cell.length_a   1.000
_cell.length_b   1.000
_cell.length_c   1.000
_cell.angle_alpha   90.00
_cell.angle_beta   90.00
_cell.angle_gamma   90.00
#
_symmetry.space_group_name_H-M   'P 1'
#
loop_
_entity.id
_entity.type
_entity.pdbx_description
1 polymer ?
#
loop_
_entity_poly.entity_id
_entity_poly.type
_entity_poly.pdbx_seq_one_letter_code
_entity_poly.pdbx_strand_id
1 'polypeptide(L)'
;MKIGFVSLGCCKNLVDSEQIMSMIKRGGHEIVANPKDAQAIIVNTCGFIESAKEESINTIFKMAKYKEKNLEKLIVCGCLAQRYTDTLREEIPEIDAVIPIREYDTLASQLQKLLGSDTLLDKAERVITGNPWQAYVKISDGCSNRCAYCAIPLIRGDQKSRTIEDIMEEVNYLASVGVKELTLIAQDTTKYGLDNYGKLMLPELLRQVSKVEGLHWIRVLYMYPDEIVDDVLQAMSESEKIVPYFDIPMQHANNRLLKLMNRRGPKEDVLKVVDKIHTMFPNATLRTTMIVGFPTETEEEFEELVDFIKEIKWDRMGAFTYSKEEDTPAYDMDGQIDEAIQNERLARLMAVQEEISKEKNREKIGKVIEVLVEEKEGLVDRYRGRSAADAPDEVDGQVIFTSDEPLELGSFVKVKITDAKSYDVYGTCVSE
;
A
#
# COMPACT_ATOMS: atom_id res chain seq x y z
N MET A 1 8.05 11.19 -28.17
CA MET A 1 6.84 10.36 -28.36
C MET A 1 5.79 10.75 -27.33
N LYS A 2 4.52 10.50 -27.60
CA LYS A 2 3.42 10.54 -26.64
C LYS A 2 3.26 9.17 -25.99
N ILE A 3 3.34 9.11 -24.67
CA ILE A 3 3.36 7.84 -23.92
C ILE A 3 2.18 7.80 -22.97
N GLY A 4 1.33 6.78 -23.12
CA GLY A 4 0.30 6.41 -22.17
C GLY A 4 0.89 5.55 -21.07
N PHE A 5 0.40 5.73 -19.85
CA PHE A 5 0.83 4.92 -18.71
C PHE A 5 -0.38 4.34 -17.96
N VAL A 6 -0.33 3.04 -17.67
CA VAL A 6 -1.34 2.35 -16.86
C VAL A 6 -0.63 1.72 -15.67
N SER A 7 -0.97 2.15 -14.46
CA SER A 7 -0.45 1.60 -13.22
C SER A 7 -1.52 0.76 -12.54
N LEU A 8 -1.22 -0.51 -12.31
CA LEU A 8 -2.10 -1.46 -11.62
C LEU A 8 -1.46 -1.91 -10.31
N GLY A 9 -2.29 -2.36 -9.39
CA GLY A 9 -1.88 -2.98 -8.14
C GLY A 9 -1.68 -1.99 -7.00
N CYS A 10 -0.64 -2.22 -6.18
CA CYS A 10 -0.47 -1.57 -4.87
C CYS A 10 0.40 -0.30 -4.92
N CYS A 11 0.50 0.38 -3.77
CA CYS A 11 1.34 1.58 -3.60
C CYS A 11 2.83 1.37 -3.96
N LYS A 12 3.38 0.13 -3.86
CA LYS A 12 4.75 -0.16 -4.32
C LYS A 12 4.85 -0.05 -5.85
N ASN A 13 3.86 -0.58 -6.57
CA ASN A 13 3.77 -0.43 -8.04
C ASN A 13 3.55 1.04 -8.44
N LEU A 14 2.80 1.79 -7.65
CA LEU A 14 2.60 3.22 -7.88
C LEU A 14 3.94 3.97 -7.82
N VAL A 15 4.75 3.72 -6.78
CA VAL A 15 6.11 4.31 -6.67
C VAL A 15 6.97 3.94 -7.88
N ASP A 16 6.98 2.68 -8.29
CA ASP A 16 7.71 2.22 -9.48
C ASP A 16 7.22 2.96 -10.74
N SER A 17 5.90 3.13 -10.90
CA SER A 17 5.28 3.85 -12.01
C SER A 17 5.69 5.32 -12.05
N GLU A 18 5.69 6.02 -10.93
CA GLU A 18 6.05 7.42 -10.81
C GLU A 18 7.52 7.66 -11.13
N GLN A 19 8.40 6.73 -10.74
CA GLN A 19 9.81 6.74 -11.12
C GLN A 19 9.98 6.54 -12.63
N ILE A 20 9.27 5.57 -13.24
CA ILE A 20 9.30 5.32 -14.69
C ILE A 20 8.79 6.55 -15.45
N MET A 21 7.68 7.16 -15.02
CA MET A 21 7.13 8.36 -15.63
C MET A 21 8.10 9.54 -15.58
N SER A 22 8.84 9.68 -14.49
CA SER A 22 9.88 10.69 -14.37
C SER A 22 11.01 10.48 -15.38
N MET A 23 11.49 9.25 -15.53
CA MET A 23 12.50 8.88 -16.53
C MET A 23 12.00 9.24 -17.96
N ILE A 24 10.75 8.90 -18.26
CA ILE A 24 10.12 9.19 -19.56
C ILE A 24 10.09 10.70 -19.86
N LYS A 25 9.67 11.51 -18.89
CA LYS A 25 9.66 12.99 -19.05
C LYS A 25 11.06 13.56 -19.27
N ARG A 26 12.07 13.10 -18.53
CA ARG A 26 13.47 13.51 -18.74
C ARG A 26 14.01 13.09 -20.10
N GLY A 27 13.56 11.96 -20.64
CA GLY A 27 13.87 11.54 -22.00
C GLY A 27 13.24 12.41 -23.10
N GLY A 28 12.56 13.49 -22.73
CA GLY A 28 11.91 14.39 -23.70
C GLY A 28 10.60 13.84 -24.26
N HIS A 29 9.97 12.87 -23.60
CA HIS A 29 8.68 12.32 -24.00
C HIS A 29 7.53 12.99 -23.23
N GLU A 30 6.35 13.05 -23.86
CA GLU A 30 5.11 13.56 -23.27
C GLU A 30 4.27 12.42 -22.69
N ILE A 31 3.84 12.54 -21.44
CA ILE A 31 2.89 11.60 -20.83
C ILE A 31 1.48 12.09 -21.15
N VAL A 32 0.66 11.21 -21.74
CA VAL A 32 -0.74 11.48 -22.12
C VAL A 32 -1.69 10.63 -21.30
N ALA A 33 -2.79 11.24 -20.84
CA ALA A 33 -3.80 10.56 -20.04
C ALA A 33 -4.70 9.64 -20.88
N ASN A 34 -4.96 10.02 -22.16
CA ASN A 34 -5.83 9.24 -23.02
C ASN A 34 -5.01 8.25 -23.86
N PRO A 35 -5.20 6.92 -23.71
CA PRO A 35 -4.48 5.91 -24.49
C PRO A 35 -4.64 6.05 -26.01
N LYS A 36 -5.72 6.70 -26.47
CA LYS A 36 -5.95 6.93 -27.91
C LYS A 36 -4.92 7.87 -28.55
N ASP A 37 -4.30 8.73 -27.74
CA ASP A 37 -3.32 9.72 -28.21
C ASP A 37 -1.88 9.21 -28.08
N ALA A 38 -1.69 8.02 -27.47
CA ALA A 38 -0.38 7.45 -27.19
C ALA A 38 0.22 6.75 -28.42
N GLN A 39 1.52 6.96 -28.63
CA GLN A 39 2.36 6.21 -29.58
C GLN A 39 3.02 5.00 -28.89
N ALA A 40 3.28 5.10 -27.57
CA ALA A 40 3.70 3.98 -26.75
C ALA A 40 2.80 3.90 -25.51
N ILE A 41 2.49 2.69 -25.05
CA ILE A 41 1.79 2.47 -23.79
C ILE A 41 2.65 1.57 -22.92
N ILE A 42 2.84 1.98 -21.66
CA ILE A 42 3.49 1.18 -20.63
C ILE A 42 2.42 0.73 -19.64
N VAL A 43 2.32 -0.59 -19.41
CA VAL A 43 1.43 -1.19 -18.42
C VAL A 43 2.28 -1.76 -17.30
N ASN A 44 2.25 -1.12 -16.11
CA ASN A 44 2.84 -1.64 -14.90
C ASN A 44 1.82 -2.55 -14.21
N THR A 45 2.10 -3.85 -14.20
CA THR A 45 1.15 -4.92 -13.89
C THR A 45 1.26 -5.40 -12.45
N CYS A 46 0.16 -5.89 -11.90
CA CYS A 46 0.11 -6.67 -10.66
C CYS A 46 0.06 -8.17 -10.96
N GLY A 47 0.71 -8.99 -10.15
CA GLY A 47 0.75 -10.45 -10.29
C GLY A 47 0.74 -11.16 -8.93
N PHE A 48 0.18 -10.51 -7.91
CA PHE A 48 0.25 -10.98 -6.53
C PHE A 48 -0.82 -12.04 -6.22
N ILE A 49 -2.06 -11.83 -6.66
CA ILE A 49 -3.19 -12.75 -6.49
C ILE A 49 -3.92 -12.94 -7.82
N GLU A 50 -4.72 -13.99 -7.93
CA GLU A 50 -5.39 -14.38 -9.18
C GLU A 50 -6.20 -13.24 -9.81
N SER A 51 -7.06 -12.57 -9.04
CA SER A 51 -7.86 -11.45 -9.53
C SER A 51 -7.03 -10.29 -10.09
N ALA A 52 -5.86 -10.02 -9.50
CA ALA A 52 -4.95 -8.98 -9.97
C ALA A 52 -4.20 -9.41 -11.25
N LYS A 53 -3.95 -10.73 -11.42
CA LYS A 53 -3.40 -11.28 -12.67
C LYS A 53 -4.42 -11.12 -13.80
N GLU A 54 -5.68 -11.49 -13.56
CA GLU A 54 -6.77 -11.33 -14.54
C GLU A 54 -6.96 -9.85 -14.94
N GLU A 55 -6.98 -8.93 -13.99
CA GLU A 55 -7.07 -7.50 -14.26
C GLU A 55 -5.91 -7.03 -15.14
N SER A 56 -4.69 -7.47 -14.83
CA SER A 56 -3.49 -7.10 -15.57
C SER A 56 -3.55 -7.62 -17.03
N ILE A 57 -3.91 -8.89 -17.22
CA ILE A 57 -4.04 -9.52 -18.54
C ILE A 57 -5.14 -8.82 -19.36
N ASN A 58 -6.31 -8.60 -18.77
CA ASN A 58 -7.41 -7.91 -19.43
C ASN A 58 -7.03 -6.48 -19.85
N THR A 59 -6.24 -5.80 -19.00
CA THR A 59 -5.73 -4.45 -19.30
C THR A 59 -4.73 -4.48 -20.44
N ILE A 60 -3.82 -5.45 -20.49
CA ILE A 60 -2.88 -5.63 -21.63
C ILE A 60 -3.66 -5.80 -22.92
N PHE A 61 -4.64 -6.70 -22.98
CA PHE A 61 -5.47 -6.90 -24.17
C PHE A 61 -6.28 -5.65 -24.57
N LYS A 62 -6.77 -4.90 -23.56
CA LYS A 62 -7.46 -3.63 -23.82
C LYS A 62 -6.52 -2.59 -24.45
N MET A 63 -5.28 -2.51 -24.01
CA MET A 63 -4.29 -1.60 -24.57
C MET A 63 -3.77 -2.08 -25.93
N ALA A 64 -3.62 -3.39 -26.14
CA ALA A 64 -3.22 -3.97 -27.42
C ALA A 64 -4.14 -3.58 -28.59
N LYS A 65 -5.44 -3.37 -28.35
CA LYS A 65 -6.40 -2.90 -29.38
C LYS A 65 -6.01 -1.57 -30.02
N TYR A 66 -5.21 -0.75 -29.37
CA TYR A 66 -4.72 0.51 -29.95
C TYR A 66 -3.64 0.30 -31.02
N LYS A 67 -3.04 -0.92 -31.13
CA LYS A 67 -2.15 -1.31 -32.24
C LYS A 67 -2.81 -1.20 -33.61
N GLU A 68 -4.14 -1.35 -33.67
CA GLU A 68 -4.93 -1.13 -34.90
C GLU A 68 -5.03 0.36 -35.32
N LYS A 69 -4.51 1.27 -34.47
CA LYS A 69 -4.58 2.72 -34.67
C LYS A 69 -3.18 3.33 -34.70
N ASN A 70 -2.79 4.02 -33.64
CA ASN A 70 -1.56 4.82 -33.57
C ASN A 70 -0.54 4.30 -32.52
N LEU A 71 -0.83 3.18 -31.86
CA LEU A 71 0.09 2.59 -30.91
C LEU A 71 1.23 1.85 -31.64
N GLU A 72 2.45 2.33 -31.48
CA GLU A 72 3.65 1.75 -32.07
C GLU A 72 4.29 0.73 -31.09
N LYS A 73 4.25 1.01 -29.78
CA LYS A 73 4.87 0.19 -28.74
C LYS A 73 3.92 -0.11 -27.59
N LEU A 74 3.78 -1.39 -27.26
CA LEU A 74 3.15 -1.87 -26.02
C LEU A 74 4.22 -2.50 -25.14
N ILE A 75 4.49 -1.89 -23.98
CA ILE A 75 5.53 -2.32 -23.04
C ILE A 75 4.84 -2.77 -21.77
N VAL A 76 5.17 -3.97 -21.27
CA VAL A 76 4.62 -4.53 -20.05
C VAL A 76 5.73 -4.69 -19.01
N CYS A 77 5.50 -4.19 -17.81
CA CYS A 77 6.44 -4.30 -16.68
C CYS A 77 5.70 -4.65 -15.38
N GLY A 78 6.41 -4.75 -14.26
CA GLY A 78 5.82 -4.99 -12.94
C GLY A 78 5.77 -6.45 -12.52
N CYS A 79 4.87 -6.74 -11.58
CA CYS A 79 4.83 -8.03 -10.87
C CYS A 79 4.43 -9.20 -11.77
N LEU A 80 3.43 -9.03 -12.63
CA LEU A 80 3.02 -10.07 -13.58
C LEU A 80 4.13 -10.33 -14.61
N ALA A 81 4.73 -9.24 -15.13
CA ALA A 81 5.86 -9.34 -16.05
C ALA A 81 7.04 -10.13 -15.47
N GLN A 82 7.26 -10.02 -14.14
CA GLN A 82 8.29 -10.79 -13.44
C GLN A 82 7.95 -12.28 -13.34
N ARG A 83 6.70 -12.63 -13.00
CA ARG A 83 6.30 -14.03 -12.80
C ARG A 83 6.17 -14.80 -14.10
N TYR A 84 5.66 -14.17 -15.14
CA TYR A 84 5.24 -14.81 -16.39
C TYR A 84 5.90 -14.16 -17.61
N THR A 85 7.21 -13.82 -17.49
CA THR A 85 7.95 -13.11 -18.55
C THR A 85 7.86 -13.82 -19.90
N ASP A 86 8.15 -15.13 -19.93
CA ASP A 86 8.21 -15.90 -21.16
C ASP A 86 6.81 -16.18 -21.69
N THR A 87 5.86 -16.55 -20.83
CA THR A 87 4.46 -16.74 -21.20
C THR A 87 3.86 -15.50 -21.84
N LEU A 88 4.09 -14.32 -21.25
CA LEU A 88 3.59 -13.06 -21.81
C LEU A 88 4.18 -12.76 -23.21
N ARG A 89 5.46 -13.09 -23.42
CA ARG A 89 6.12 -12.91 -24.74
C ARG A 89 5.60 -13.88 -25.79
N GLU A 90 5.30 -15.11 -25.38
CA GLU A 90 4.85 -16.18 -26.29
C GLU A 90 3.36 -16.06 -26.63
N GLU A 91 2.52 -15.79 -25.63
CA GLU A 91 1.06 -15.87 -25.76
C GLU A 91 0.42 -14.53 -26.20
N ILE A 92 1.12 -13.39 -26.04
CA ILE A 92 0.58 -12.06 -26.41
C ILE A 92 1.55 -11.35 -27.38
N PRO A 93 1.49 -11.70 -28.67
CA PRO A 93 2.42 -11.16 -29.68
C PRO A 93 2.30 -9.65 -29.91
N GLU A 94 1.25 -9.00 -29.42
CA GLU A 94 1.08 -7.54 -29.47
C GLU A 94 2.04 -6.80 -28.53
N ILE A 95 2.64 -7.49 -27.53
CA ILE A 95 3.61 -6.91 -26.61
C ILE A 95 4.96 -6.75 -27.32
N ASP A 96 5.47 -5.52 -27.41
CA ASP A 96 6.79 -5.25 -28.00
C ASP A 96 7.93 -5.51 -27.01
N ALA A 97 7.70 -5.35 -25.71
CA ALA A 97 8.68 -5.62 -24.67
C ALA A 97 8.03 -5.99 -23.35
N VAL A 98 8.60 -7.01 -22.69
CA VAL A 98 8.30 -7.39 -21.29
C VAL A 98 9.56 -7.12 -20.45
N ILE A 99 9.44 -6.22 -19.47
CA ILE A 99 10.56 -5.81 -18.58
C ILE A 99 10.25 -6.30 -17.16
N PRO A 100 10.81 -7.42 -16.72
CA PRO A 100 10.61 -7.94 -15.37
C PRO A 100 11.31 -7.06 -14.32
N ILE A 101 10.82 -7.10 -13.07
CA ILE A 101 11.35 -6.29 -11.95
C ILE A 101 12.85 -6.54 -11.71
N ARG A 102 13.32 -7.78 -11.85
CA ARG A 102 14.74 -8.13 -11.72
C ARG A 102 15.66 -7.37 -12.70
N GLU A 103 15.11 -6.81 -13.76
CA GLU A 103 15.84 -6.05 -14.78
C GLU A 103 15.72 -4.52 -14.56
N TYR A 104 15.13 -4.06 -13.47
CA TYR A 104 14.94 -2.63 -13.20
C TYR A 104 16.25 -1.86 -13.04
N ASP A 105 17.35 -2.52 -12.70
CA ASP A 105 18.69 -1.90 -12.72
C ASP A 105 19.10 -1.43 -14.13
N THR A 106 18.55 -2.05 -15.18
CA THR A 106 18.77 -1.69 -16.59
C THR A 106 17.54 -1.03 -17.25
N LEU A 107 16.48 -0.79 -16.47
CA LEU A 107 15.21 -0.27 -16.99
C LEU A 107 15.38 1.01 -17.80
N ALA A 108 16.17 1.96 -17.29
CA ALA A 108 16.44 3.22 -17.97
C ALA A 108 17.03 3.01 -19.37
N SER A 109 18.02 2.13 -19.49
CA SER A 109 18.67 1.83 -20.78
C SER A 109 17.75 1.04 -21.73
N GLN A 110 16.89 0.18 -21.20
CA GLN A 110 15.89 -0.54 -22.00
C GLN A 110 14.84 0.40 -22.54
N LEU A 111 14.29 1.28 -21.69
CA LEU A 111 13.32 2.29 -22.12
C LEU A 111 13.91 3.27 -23.13
N GLN A 112 15.16 3.69 -22.92
CA GLN A 112 15.88 4.55 -23.86
C GLN A 112 15.92 3.94 -25.28
N LYS A 113 16.28 2.66 -25.38
CA LYS A 113 16.33 1.94 -26.67
C LYS A 113 14.93 1.76 -27.27
N LEU A 114 13.93 1.39 -26.45
CA LEU A 114 12.57 1.14 -26.91
C LEU A 114 11.86 2.40 -27.40
N LEU A 115 12.10 3.53 -26.73
CA LEU A 115 11.42 4.80 -26.98
C LEU A 115 12.24 5.75 -27.87
N GLY A 116 13.50 5.41 -28.17
CA GLY A 116 14.36 6.23 -29.04
C GLY A 116 14.78 7.56 -28.41
N SER A 117 15.13 7.55 -27.12
CA SER A 117 15.60 8.77 -26.42
C SER A 117 17.11 8.92 -26.53
N ASP A 118 17.59 10.15 -26.79
CA ASP A 118 19.02 10.48 -26.84
C ASP A 118 19.63 10.75 -25.44
N THR A 119 18.80 10.90 -24.42
CA THR A 119 19.21 11.26 -23.06
C THR A 119 19.18 10.02 -22.16
N LEU A 120 20.26 9.78 -21.39
CA LEU A 120 20.26 8.76 -20.34
C LEU A 120 19.20 9.11 -19.31
N LEU A 121 18.32 8.14 -19.05
CA LEU A 121 17.23 8.27 -18.11
C LEU A 121 17.74 7.87 -16.73
N ASP A 122 18.36 8.82 -16.01
CA ASP A 122 18.91 8.57 -14.67
C ASP A 122 17.84 8.70 -13.59
N LYS A 123 18.13 8.21 -12.35
CA LYS A 123 17.29 8.42 -11.17
C LYS A 123 16.90 9.89 -11.05
N ALA A 124 15.65 10.14 -11.02
CA ALA A 124 15.12 11.48 -11.18
C ALA A 124 14.20 11.84 -10.04
N GLU A 125 13.98 13.13 -9.91
CA GLU A 125 12.82 13.74 -9.27
C GLU A 125 11.57 12.94 -9.67
N ARG A 126 10.81 12.46 -8.70
CA ARG A 126 9.64 11.61 -8.94
C ARG A 126 8.47 12.44 -9.45
N VAL A 127 7.72 11.92 -10.40
CA VAL A 127 6.43 12.50 -10.78
C VAL A 127 5.38 12.00 -9.81
N ILE A 128 4.75 12.88 -9.06
CA ILE A 128 3.65 12.52 -8.17
C ILE A 128 2.38 12.42 -9.01
N THR A 129 1.68 11.28 -8.89
CA THR A 129 0.36 11.05 -9.48
C THR A 129 -0.70 11.06 -8.39
N GLY A 130 -1.89 11.53 -8.68
CA GLY A 130 -2.94 11.71 -7.67
C GLY A 130 -2.79 13.01 -6.87
N ASN A 131 -3.01 12.96 -5.57
CA ASN A 131 -2.98 14.14 -4.70
C ASN A 131 -1.55 14.66 -4.49
N PRO A 132 -1.23 15.92 -4.83
CA PRO A 132 0.14 16.43 -4.79
C PRO A 132 0.68 16.63 -3.37
N TRP A 133 -0.16 16.62 -2.35
CA TRP A 133 0.22 16.75 -0.93
C TRP A 133 0.55 15.44 -0.24
N GLN A 134 0.48 14.31 -0.95
CA GLN A 134 0.68 12.97 -0.42
C GLN A 134 1.68 12.20 -1.28
N ALA A 135 2.56 11.42 -0.65
CA ALA A 135 3.46 10.51 -1.36
C ALA A 135 3.81 9.26 -0.54
N TYR A 136 3.98 8.15 -1.26
CA TYR A 136 4.60 6.95 -0.69
C TYR A 136 6.10 6.97 -0.91
N VAL A 137 6.89 6.52 0.06
CA VAL A 137 8.33 6.28 -0.09
C VAL A 137 8.63 4.82 0.22
N LYS A 138 9.13 4.13 -0.79
CA LYS A 138 9.55 2.74 -0.66
C LYS A 138 10.93 2.69 -0.03
N ILE A 139 11.01 2.17 1.22
CA ILE A 139 12.27 2.12 1.99
C ILE A 139 13.06 0.82 1.75
N SER A 140 12.38 -0.25 1.31
CA SER A 140 12.99 -1.48 0.84
C SER A 140 12.12 -2.15 -0.21
N ASP A 141 12.67 -3.08 -0.97
CA ASP A 141 11.97 -3.93 -1.92
C ASP A 141 12.23 -5.41 -1.64
N GLY A 142 11.29 -6.31 -2.01
CA GLY A 142 11.38 -7.72 -1.68
C GLY A 142 11.11 -8.04 -0.21
N CYS A 143 11.07 -9.33 0.13
CA CYS A 143 10.76 -9.80 1.48
C CYS A 143 11.41 -11.14 1.79
N SER A 144 12.07 -11.24 2.95
CA SER A 144 12.74 -12.45 3.42
C SER A 144 11.93 -13.26 4.44
N ASN A 145 10.65 -12.92 4.70
CA ASN A 145 9.82 -13.62 5.68
C ASN A 145 9.34 -15.00 5.23
N ARG A 146 9.26 -15.24 3.90
CA ARG A 146 8.89 -16.54 3.33
C ARG A 146 7.56 -17.10 3.85
N CYS A 147 6.54 -16.24 4.03
CA CYS A 147 5.19 -16.70 4.40
C CYS A 147 4.68 -17.70 3.35
N ALA A 148 4.07 -18.80 3.80
CA ALA A 148 3.73 -19.96 2.95
C ALA A 148 2.74 -19.65 1.82
N TYR A 149 1.92 -18.61 1.98
CA TYR A 149 0.91 -18.17 0.99
C TYR A 149 1.43 -17.07 0.04
N CYS A 150 2.65 -16.58 0.22
CA CYS A 150 3.06 -15.30 -0.36
C CYS A 150 4.02 -15.47 -1.55
N ALA A 151 3.62 -14.95 -2.70
CA ALA A 151 4.42 -14.97 -3.92
C ALA A 151 5.48 -13.82 -4.00
N ILE A 152 5.55 -12.91 -3.02
CA ILE A 152 6.48 -11.77 -3.06
C ILE A 152 7.94 -12.18 -3.23
N PRO A 153 8.47 -13.21 -2.52
CA PRO A 153 9.86 -13.63 -2.75
C PRO A 153 10.14 -14.11 -4.18
N LEU A 154 9.12 -14.66 -4.86
CA LEU A 154 9.22 -15.08 -6.27
C LEU A 154 9.20 -13.89 -7.24
N ILE A 155 8.50 -12.81 -6.86
CA ILE A 155 8.30 -11.62 -7.68
C ILE A 155 9.42 -10.60 -7.48
N ARG A 156 9.70 -10.23 -6.22
CA ARG A 156 10.59 -9.12 -5.85
C ARG A 156 11.88 -9.58 -5.16
N GLY A 157 12.04 -10.90 -4.96
CA GLY A 157 13.22 -11.49 -4.31
C GLY A 157 13.26 -11.24 -2.80
N ASP A 158 14.46 -11.43 -2.24
CA ASP A 158 14.75 -11.13 -0.85
C ASP A 158 14.76 -9.63 -0.60
N GLN A 159 14.57 -9.24 0.66
CA GLN A 159 14.58 -7.84 1.05
C GLN A 159 15.89 -7.16 0.69
N LYS A 160 15.77 -6.00 0.05
CA LYS A 160 16.86 -5.07 -0.26
C LYS A 160 16.49 -3.70 0.24
N SER A 161 17.09 -3.28 1.35
CA SER A 161 16.87 -1.96 1.94
C SER A 161 17.64 -0.89 1.18
N ARG A 162 17.00 0.25 0.99
CA ARG A 162 17.67 1.46 0.51
C ARG A 162 18.51 2.05 1.63
N THR A 163 19.55 2.81 1.30
CA THR A 163 20.30 3.55 2.32
C THR A 163 19.48 4.71 2.88
N ILE A 164 19.79 5.12 4.10
CA ILE A 164 19.10 6.27 4.72
C ILE A 164 19.31 7.52 3.87
N GLU A 165 20.52 7.72 3.33
CA GLU A 165 20.87 8.86 2.49
C GLU A 165 20.02 8.92 1.22
N ASP A 166 19.86 7.80 0.51
CA ASP A 166 19.02 7.71 -0.70
C ASP A 166 17.54 7.99 -0.38
N ILE A 167 17.04 7.50 0.75
CA ILE A 167 15.67 7.78 1.19
C ILE A 167 15.51 9.27 1.55
N MET A 168 16.46 9.83 2.28
CA MET A 168 16.39 11.24 2.71
C MET A 168 16.49 12.21 1.54
N GLU A 169 17.24 11.88 0.49
CA GLU A 169 17.27 12.66 -0.75
C GLU A 169 15.86 12.74 -1.37
N GLU A 170 15.17 11.60 -1.52
CA GLU A 170 13.80 11.54 -2.04
C GLU A 170 12.82 12.27 -1.12
N VAL A 171 12.90 12.07 0.19
CA VAL A 171 12.01 12.72 1.17
C VAL A 171 12.15 14.25 1.15
N ASN A 172 13.37 14.77 1.10
CA ASN A 172 13.63 16.21 1.00
C ASN A 172 13.08 16.79 -0.31
N TYR A 173 13.25 16.06 -1.43
CA TYR A 173 12.66 16.46 -2.71
C TYR A 173 11.13 16.52 -2.60
N LEU A 174 10.48 15.45 -2.10
CA LEU A 174 9.02 15.40 -1.97
C LEU A 174 8.48 16.54 -1.09
N ALA A 175 9.12 16.81 0.04
CA ALA A 175 8.75 17.94 0.90
C ALA A 175 8.92 19.29 0.16
N SER A 176 9.98 19.46 -0.63
CA SER A 176 10.24 20.71 -1.38
C SER A 176 9.21 21.00 -2.46
N VAL A 177 8.55 19.96 -3.00
CA VAL A 177 7.49 20.11 -4.01
C VAL A 177 6.07 20.15 -3.41
N GLY A 178 5.95 20.18 -2.07
CA GLY A 178 4.70 20.43 -1.37
C GLY A 178 4.00 19.21 -0.79
N VAL A 179 4.66 18.06 -0.74
CA VAL A 179 4.14 16.88 -0.02
C VAL A 179 4.04 17.18 1.47
N LYS A 180 2.88 16.95 2.05
CA LYS A 180 2.57 17.18 3.47
C LYS A 180 2.39 15.87 4.25
N GLU A 181 1.89 14.83 3.61
CA GLU A 181 1.82 13.46 4.17
C GLU A 181 2.78 12.54 3.44
N LEU A 182 3.67 11.91 4.19
CA LEU A 182 4.60 10.91 3.72
C LEU A 182 4.24 9.54 4.30
N THR A 183 4.08 8.53 3.45
CA THR A 183 3.85 7.15 3.90
C THR A 183 5.05 6.27 3.55
N LEU A 184 5.76 5.80 4.57
CA LEU A 184 6.86 4.86 4.43
C LEU A 184 6.31 3.46 4.21
N ILE A 185 6.75 2.81 3.13
CA ILE A 185 6.28 1.47 2.72
C ILE A 185 7.41 0.53 2.38
N ALA A 186 7.17 -0.75 2.63
CA ALA A 186 7.95 -1.90 2.16
C ALA A 186 7.01 -3.12 2.11
N GLN A 187 7.52 -4.32 1.88
CA GLN A 187 6.79 -5.55 2.17
C GLN A 187 6.81 -5.89 3.67
N ASP A 188 7.88 -5.48 4.35
CA ASP A 188 8.04 -5.50 5.80
C ASP A 188 8.91 -4.30 6.17
N THR A 189 8.30 -3.26 6.72
CA THR A 189 9.01 -2.02 7.11
C THR A 189 9.81 -2.18 8.38
N THR A 190 9.40 -3.09 9.27
CA THR A 190 10.07 -3.30 10.57
C THR A 190 11.45 -3.92 10.44
N LYS A 191 11.72 -4.68 9.35
CA LYS A 191 13.04 -5.24 9.04
C LYS A 191 13.98 -4.31 8.29
N TYR A 192 13.56 -3.07 8.04
CA TYR A 192 14.39 -2.13 7.31
C TYR A 192 15.80 -2.03 7.91
N GLY A 193 16.81 -2.15 7.06
CA GLY A 193 18.22 -2.01 7.39
C GLY A 193 18.92 -3.30 7.84
N LEU A 194 18.18 -4.37 8.11
CA LEU A 194 18.81 -5.61 8.59
C LEU A 194 19.77 -6.22 7.58
N ASP A 195 19.47 -6.12 6.29
CA ASP A 195 20.25 -6.68 5.17
C ASP A 195 21.50 -5.87 4.84
N ASN A 196 21.46 -4.55 4.93
CA ASN A 196 22.56 -3.66 4.53
C ASN A 196 23.34 -3.03 5.70
N TYR A 197 22.70 -2.81 6.86
CA TYR A 197 23.35 -2.28 8.08
C TYR A 197 23.59 -3.33 9.16
N GLY A 198 23.08 -4.56 9.02
CA GLY A 198 23.20 -5.65 9.99
C GLY A 198 22.36 -5.43 11.26
N LYS A 199 21.47 -4.45 11.29
CA LYS A 199 20.55 -4.14 12.40
C LYS A 199 19.29 -3.45 11.90
N LEU A 200 18.24 -3.45 12.73
CA LEU A 200 16.99 -2.74 12.43
C LEU A 200 17.22 -1.23 12.46
N MET A 201 16.91 -0.55 11.36
CA MET A 201 17.18 0.88 11.17
C MET A 201 15.92 1.74 11.04
N LEU A 202 14.73 1.14 11.15
CA LEU A 202 13.49 1.91 11.08
C LEU A 202 13.42 3.04 12.14
N PRO A 203 13.82 2.82 13.42
CA PRO A 203 13.84 3.89 14.41
C PRO A 203 14.70 5.08 14.01
N GLU A 204 15.92 4.82 13.51
CA GLU A 204 16.82 5.89 13.07
C GLU A 204 16.27 6.63 11.85
N LEU A 205 15.71 5.91 10.88
CA LEU A 205 15.06 6.51 9.72
C LEU A 205 13.91 7.42 10.14
N LEU A 206 13.05 6.99 11.06
CA LEU A 206 11.94 7.79 11.58
C LEU A 206 12.41 9.08 12.24
N ARG A 207 13.47 9.01 13.08
CA ARG A 207 14.09 10.19 13.69
C ARG A 207 14.66 11.18 12.68
N GLN A 208 15.15 10.71 11.55
CA GLN A 208 15.66 11.59 10.50
C GLN A 208 14.53 12.20 9.66
N VAL A 209 13.59 11.38 9.19
CA VAL A 209 12.45 11.85 8.38
C VAL A 209 11.59 12.86 9.15
N SER A 210 11.40 12.67 10.46
CA SER A 210 10.59 13.58 11.29
C SER A 210 11.17 15.00 11.40
N LYS A 211 12.47 15.19 11.12
CA LYS A 211 13.13 16.49 11.12
C LYS A 211 12.93 17.28 9.83
N VAL A 212 12.43 16.65 8.77
CA VAL A 212 12.23 17.32 7.49
C VAL A 212 11.11 18.36 7.61
N GLU A 213 11.43 19.60 7.24
CA GLU A 213 10.46 20.67 7.20
C GLU A 213 9.44 20.48 6.08
N GLY A 214 8.23 21.00 6.23
CA GLY A 214 7.14 20.90 5.25
C GLY A 214 6.30 19.63 5.39
N LEU A 215 6.82 18.55 5.98
CA LEU A 215 6.01 17.37 6.31
C LEU A 215 5.16 17.63 7.55
N HIS A 216 3.88 17.27 7.46
CA HIS A 216 2.92 17.35 8.56
C HIS A 216 2.61 15.97 9.14
N TRP A 217 2.36 14.97 8.30
CA TRP A 217 2.16 13.59 8.70
C TRP A 217 3.19 12.64 8.10
N ILE A 218 3.69 11.73 8.93
CA ILE A 218 4.56 10.60 8.56
C ILE A 218 3.89 9.33 9.03
N ARG A 219 3.55 8.45 8.10
CA ARG A 219 2.88 7.19 8.34
C ARG A 219 3.80 6.02 8.01
N VAL A 220 3.69 4.92 8.75
CA VAL A 220 4.38 3.67 8.45
C VAL A 220 3.35 2.58 8.22
N LEU A 221 3.44 1.86 7.10
CA LEU A 221 2.58 0.71 6.82
C LEU A 221 3.40 -0.59 6.76
N TYR A 222 2.71 -1.73 6.84
CA TYR A 222 3.28 -3.07 6.72
C TYR A 222 4.30 -3.40 7.81
N MET A 223 3.89 -3.22 9.07
CA MET A 223 4.70 -3.52 10.26
C MET A 223 4.50 -4.97 10.69
N TYR A 224 5.59 -5.74 10.76
CA TYR A 224 5.50 -7.11 11.25
C TYR A 224 5.52 -7.13 12.79
N PRO A 225 4.59 -7.82 13.47
CA PRO A 225 4.36 -7.63 14.90
C PRO A 225 5.56 -7.96 15.79
N ASP A 226 6.33 -9.00 15.47
CA ASP A 226 7.48 -9.44 16.26
C ASP A 226 8.70 -8.49 16.17
N GLU A 227 8.72 -7.58 15.22
CA GLU A 227 9.79 -6.59 15.05
C GLU A 227 9.32 -5.17 15.44
N ILE A 228 8.12 -5.01 16.01
CA ILE A 228 7.69 -3.76 16.65
C ILE A 228 8.30 -3.71 18.05
N VAL A 229 9.60 -3.46 18.07
CA VAL A 229 10.39 -3.39 19.31
C VAL A 229 10.23 -2.03 20.01
N ASP A 230 10.65 -1.96 21.26
CA ASP A 230 10.49 -0.75 22.08
C ASP A 230 11.13 0.50 21.45
N ASP A 231 12.27 0.37 20.73
CA ASP A 231 12.93 1.50 20.06
C ASP A 231 12.10 2.04 18.88
N VAL A 232 11.31 1.19 18.17
CA VAL A 232 10.37 1.65 17.15
C VAL A 232 9.27 2.50 17.78
N LEU A 233 8.64 2.00 18.85
CA LEU A 233 7.60 2.73 19.58
C LEU A 233 8.15 4.04 20.17
N GLN A 234 9.35 4.00 20.74
CA GLN A 234 10.03 5.18 21.24
C GLN A 234 10.27 6.21 20.16
N ALA A 235 10.83 5.82 18.99
CA ALA A 235 11.08 6.72 17.88
C ALA A 235 9.78 7.34 17.34
N MET A 236 8.68 6.57 17.30
CA MET A 236 7.36 7.09 16.91
C MET A 236 6.83 8.12 17.91
N SER A 237 7.11 7.97 19.19
CA SER A 237 6.66 8.91 20.24
C SER A 237 7.48 10.21 20.32
N GLU A 238 8.64 10.27 19.69
CA GLU A 238 9.54 11.43 19.74
C GLU A 238 9.09 12.61 18.84
N SER A 239 8.12 12.39 17.95
CA SER A 239 7.64 13.43 17.04
C SER A 239 6.14 13.34 16.77
N GLU A 240 5.43 14.44 16.96
CA GLU A 240 3.99 14.55 16.64
C GLU A 240 3.68 14.42 15.14
N LYS A 241 4.68 14.57 14.27
CA LYS A 241 4.52 14.32 12.83
C LYS A 241 4.30 12.85 12.51
N ILE A 242 4.82 11.93 13.34
CA ILE A 242 4.63 10.49 13.14
C ILE A 242 3.28 10.10 13.70
N VAL A 243 2.34 9.83 12.80
CA VAL A 243 0.98 9.47 13.20
C VAL A 243 0.97 8.11 13.91
N PRO A 244 0.25 7.98 15.04
CA PRO A 244 0.16 6.72 15.79
C PRO A 244 -0.79 5.74 15.09
N TYR A 245 -0.45 5.36 13.89
CA TYR A 245 -1.15 4.41 13.04
C TYR A 245 -0.30 3.16 12.87
N PHE A 246 -0.79 2.01 13.33
CA PHE A 246 -0.07 0.75 13.34
C PHE A 246 -0.75 -0.25 12.42
N ASP A 247 -0.20 -0.44 11.23
CA ASP A 247 -0.65 -1.44 10.26
C ASP A 247 0.09 -2.76 10.52
N ILE A 248 -0.59 -3.71 11.19
CA ILE A 248 -0.03 -4.97 11.68
C ILE A 248 -0.77 -6.14 11.02
N PRO A 249 -0.36 -6.59 9.82
CA PRO A 249 -1.03 -7.67 9.11
C PRO A 249 -0.80 -9.02 9.80
N MET A 250 -1.73 -9.42 10.65
CA MET A 250 -1.69 -10.65 11.44
C MET A 250 -1.86 -11.91 10.59
N GLN A 251 -2.74 -11.88 9.64
CA GLN A 251 -3.18 -12.93 8.73
C GLN A 251 -4.12 -13.96 9.36
N HIS A 252 -3.88 -14.41 10.59
CA HIS A 252 -4.75 -15.30 11.37
C HIS A 252 -4.49 -15.15 12.87
N ALA A 253 -5.35 -15.75 13.73
CA ALA A 253 -5.19 -15.76 15.19
C ALA A 253 -4.87 -17.15 15.77
N ASN A 254 -5.12 -18.22 15.03
CA ASN A 254 -4.82 -19.57 15.52
C ASN A 254 -3.33 -19.89 15.36
N ASN A 255 -2.68 -20.30 16.44
CA ASN A 255 -1.23 -20.53 16.49
C ASN A 255 -0.78 -21.70 15.58
N ARG A 256 -1.63 -22.73 15.35
CA ARG A 256 -1.32 -23.82 14.41
C ARG A 256 -1.29 -23.29 12.97
N LEU A 257 -2.28 -22.50 12.59
CA LEU A 257 -2.36 -21.90 11.25
C LEU A 257 -1.26 -20.87 11.04
N LEU A 258 -0.97 -20.00 12.01
CA LEU A 258 0.17 -19.07 11.93
C LEU A 258 1.48 -19.81 11.67
N LYS A 259 1.71 -20.95 12.33
CA LYS A 259 2.88 -21.80 12.09
C LYS A 259 2.88 -22.40 10.67
N LEU A 260 1.73 -22.90 10.18
CA LEU A 260 1.60 -23.40 8.81
C LEU A 260 1.79 -22.30 7.75
N MET A 261 1.34 -21.08 8.04
CA MET A 261 1.58 -19.88 7.23
C MET A 261 3.02 -19.41 7.26
N ASN A 262 3.90 -20.07 8.03
CA ASN A 262 5.26 -19.62 8.30
C ASN A 262 5.33 -18.19 8.88
N ARG A 263 4.34 -17.86 9.74
CA ARG A 263 4.33 -16.60 10.52
C ARG A 263 5.09 -16.81 11.81
N ARG A 264 5.89 -15.81 12.17
CA ARG A 264 6.68 -15.82 13.40
C ARG A 264 5.85 -15.29 14.57
N GLY A 265 6.05 -15.89 15.74
CA GLY A 265 5.35 -15.52 16.95
C GLY A 265 3.92 -16.05 17.04
N PRO A 266 3.46 -16.41 18.23
CA PRO A 266 2.08 -16.75 18.51
C PRO A 266 1.22 -15.49 18.68
N LYS A 267 -0.10 -15.62 18.65
CA LYS A 267 -1.05 -14.51 18.84
C LYS A 267 -0.83 -13.75 20.17
N GLU A 268 -0.36 -14.45 21.20
CA GLU A 268 -0.10 -13.87 22.54
C GLU A 268 0.99 -12.78 22.48
N ASP A 269 1.93 -12.86 21.57
CA ASP A 269 2.96 -11.81 21.41
C ASP A 269 2.38 -10.56 20.75
N VAL A 270 1.41 -10.73 19.85
CA VAL A 270 0.68 -9.59 19.28
C VAL A 270 -0.15 -8.88 20.34
N LEU A 271 -0.84 -9.62 21.22
CA LEU A 271 -1.57 -9.01 22.34
C LEU A 271 -0.65 -8.13 23.19
N LYS A 272 0.56 -8.60 23.52
CA LYS A 272 1.56 -7.80 24.26
C LYS A 272 1.98 -6.53 23.51
N VAL A 273 2.15 -6.62 22.18
CA VAL A 273 2.49 -5.45 21.33
C VAL A 273 1.34 -4.46 21.33
N VAL A 274 0.11 -4.92 21.17
CA VAL A 274 -1.10 -4.08 21.21
C VAL A 274 -1.24 -3.37 22.56
N ASP A 275 -1.02 -4.07 23.68
CA ASP A 275 -1.05 -3.48 25.02
C ASP A 275 0.02 -2.40 25.21
N LYS A 276 1.23 -2.62 24.70
CA LYS A 276 2.30 -1.61 24.71
C LYS A 276 1.92 -0.39 23.87
N ILE A 277 1.38 -0.61 22.66
CA ILE A 277 0.94 0.47 21.78
C ILE A 277 -0.13 1.32 22.48
N HIS A 278 -1.17 0.70 23.05
CA HIS A 278 -2.22 1.45 23.76
C HIS A 278 -1.70 2.19 24.99
N THR A 279 -0.68 1.63 25.67
CA THR A 279 -0.04 2.30 26.83
C THR A 279 0.73 3.55 26.40
N MET A 280 1.47 3.49 25.31
CA MET A 280 2.29 4.60 24.82
C MET A 280 1.47 5.61 23.98
N PHE A 281 0.48 5.12 23.26
CA PHE A 281 -0.35 5.88 22.32
C PHE A 281 -1.84 5.62 22.59
N PRO A 282 -2.45 6.29 23.58
CA PRO A 282 -3.86 6.07 23.93
C PRO A 282 -4.87 6.31 22.79
N ASN A 283 -4.47 7.09 21.79
CA ASN A 283 -5.28 7.38 20.59
C ASN A 283 -4.74 6.67 19.34
N ALA A 284 -3.98 5.57 19.50
CA ALA A 284 -3.48 4.81 18.38
C ALA A 284 -4.62 4.24 17.52
N THR A 285 -4.38 4.20 16.23
CA THR A 285 -5.20 3.44 15.28
C THR A 285 -4.52 2.12 14.98
N LEU A 286 -5.20 1.02 15.26
CA LEU A 286 -4.74 -0.33 14.95
C LEU A 286 -5.41 -0.83 13.67
N ARG A 287 -4.60 -1.18 12.69
CA ARG A 287 -5.04 -1.81 11.44
C ARG A 287 -4.45 -3.20 11.31
N THR A 288 -5.23 -4.12 10.77
CA THR A 288 -4.78 -5.47 10.45
C THR A 288 -5.30 -5.96 9.11
N THR A 289 -4.72 -7.07 8.66
CA THR A 289 -5.19 -7.84 7.51
C THR A 289 -5.29 -9.30 7.90
N MET A 290 -6.41 -9.96 7.54
CA MET A 290 -6.68 -11.36 7.82
C MET A 290 -6.86 -12.17 6.54
N ILE A 291 -6.53 -13.45 6.60
CA ILE A 291 -6.77 -14.44 5.53
C ILE A 291 -7.65 -15.53 6.11
N VAL A 292 -8.76 -15.83 5.45
CA VAL A 292 -9.66 -16.95 5.78
C VAL A 292 -9.58 -18.03 4.73
N GLY A 293 -9.89 -19.28 5.13
CA GLY A 293 -9.87 -20.40 4.22
C GLY A 293 -8.47 -20.87 3.81
N PHE A 294 -7.47 -20.63 4.67
CA PHE A 294 -6.14 -21.21 4.47
C PHE A 294 -6.21 -22.74 4.53
N PRO A 295 -5.40 -23.48 3.75
CA PRO A 295 -5.45 -24.94 3.75
C PRO A 295 -5.48 -25.54 5.16
N THR A 296 -6.38 -26.49 5.38
CA THR A 296 -6.65 -27.18 6.66
C THR A 296 -7.31 -26.35 7.76
N GLU A 297 -7.70 -25.09 7.53
CA GLU A 297 -8.43 -24.28 8.51
C GLU A 297 -9.76 -24.97 8.88
N THR A 298 -9.95 -25.26 10.18
CA THR A 298 -11.21 -25.84 10.67
C THR A 298 -12.21 -24.74 11.05
N GLU A 299 -13.45 -25.11 11.29
CA GLU A 299 -14.48 -24.16 11.75
C GLU A 299 -14.15 -23.61 13.13
N GLU A 300 -13.64 -24.45 14.03
CA GLU A 300 -13.23 -24.03 15.37
C GLU A 300 -12.09 -23.00 15.33
N GLU A 301 -11.14 -23.15 14.41
CA GLU A 301 -10.03 -22.23 14.23
C GLU A 301 -10.48 -20.90 13.62
N PHE A 302 -11.45 -20.95 12.72
CA PHE A 302 -12.10 -19.76 12.20
C PHE A 302 -12.89 -19.01 13.29
N GLU A 303 -13.64 -19.73 14.16
CA GLU A 303 -14.31 -19.08 15.30
C GLU A 303 -13.31 -18.48 16.29
N GLU A 304 -12.15 -19.09 16.51
CA GLU A 304 -11.06 -18.48 17.30
C GLU A 304 -10.59 -17.14 16.69
N LEU A 305 -10.50 -17.06 15.35
CA LEU A 305 -10.19 -15.81 14.67
C LEU A 305 -11.28 -14.75 14.89
N VAL A 306 -12.55 -15.15 14.78
CA VAL A 306 -13.70 -14.25 15.03
C VAL A 306 -13.67 -13.72 16.46
N ASP A 307 -13.40 -14.57 17.45
CA ASP A 307 -13.33 -14.14 18.85
C ASP A 307 -12.13 -13.22 19.11
N PHE A 308 -11.00 -13.48 18.47
CA PHE A 308 -9.81 -12.64 18.56
C PHE A 308 -10.05 -11.21 18.04
N ILE A 309 -10.76 -11.05 16.91
CA ILE A 309 -11.06 -9.69 16.43
C ILE A 309 -12.06 -8.96 17.33
N LYS A 310 -12.98 -9.67 17.98
CA LYS A 310 -13.88 -9.09 18.99
C LYS A 310 -13.13 -8.66 20.26
N GLU A 311 -12.06 -9.40 20.63
CA GLU A 311 -11.23 -9.09 21.80
C GLU A 311 -10.40 -7.83 21.58
N ILE A 312 -9.65 -7.74 20.45
CA ILE A 312 -8.78 -6.58 20.15
C ILE A 312 -9.58 -5.37 19.71
N LYS A 313 -10.68 -5.57 18.96
CA LYS A 313 -11.46 -4.50 18.35
C LYS A 313 -10.59 -3.60 17.47
N TRP A 314 -10.07 -4.16 16.39
CA TRP A 314 -9.27 -3.42 15.40
C TRP A 314 -10.04 -2.20 14.87
N ASP A 315 -9.36 -1.04 14.79
CA ASP A 315 -9.97 0.17 14.24
C ASP A 315 -10.21 0.03 12.74
N ARG A 316 -9.28 -0.62 12.05
CA ARG A 316 -9.35 -0.90 10.63
C ARG A 316 -8.96 -2.36 10.37
N MET A 317 -9.68 -3.05 9.52
CA MET A 317 -9.34 -4.41 9.12
C MET A 317 -9.72 -4.66 7.66
N GLY A 318 -8.78 -5.18 6.87
CA GLY A 318 -9.06 -5.86 5.62
C GLY A 318 -9.04 -7.38 5.82
N ALA A 319 -9.87 -8.11 5.10
CA ALA A 319 -9.80 -9.57 5.06
C ALA A 319 -9.92 -10.06 3.63
N PHE A 320 -9.27 -11.20 3.35
CA PHE A 320 -9.24 -11.84 2.04
C PHE A 320 -9.43 -13.34 2.19
N THR A 321 -10.02 -13.97 1.18
CA THR A 321 -9.92 -15.41 1.03
C THR A 321 -8.49 -15.82 0.68
N TYR A 322 -8.05 -16.99 1.10
CA TYR A 322 -6.77 -17.52 0.66
C TYR A 322 -6.75 -17.67 -0.87
N SER A 323 -5.76 -17.10 -1.52
CA SER A 323 -5.49 -17.26 -2.95
C SER A 323 -4.43 -18.33 -3.15
N LYS A 324 -4.74 -19.35 -3.93
CA LYS A 324 -3.85 -20.46 -4.23
C LYS A 324 -2.84 -20.02 -5.31
N GLU A 325 -1.67 -19.53 -4.87
CA GLU A 325 -0.64 -18.99 -5.75
C GLU A 325 0.42 -20.04 -6.10
N GLU A 326 0.67 -20.23 -7.39
CA GLU A 326 1.68 -21.15 -7.93
C GLU A 326 3.06 -20.90 -7.31
N ASP A 327 3.84 -21.96 -7.15
CA ASP A 327 5.20 -21.96 -6.60
C ASP A 327 5.31 -21.46 -5.14
N THR A 328 4.19 -21.27 -4.44
CA THR A 328 4.19 -21.01 -2.99
C THR A 328 4.03 -22.32 -2.21
N PRO A 329 4.62 -22.44 -1.00
CA PRO A 329 4.46 -23.66 -0.19
C PRO A 329 3.01 -24.04 0.09
N ALA A 330 2.10 -23.06 0.25
CA ALA A 330 0.70 -23.35 0.51
C ALA A 330 -0.08 -23.84 -0.72
N TYR A 331 0.46 -23.67 -1.93
CA TYR A 331 -0.15 -24.17 -3.16
C TYR A 331 -0.30 -25.70 -3.16
N ASP A 332 0.74 -26.40 -2.69
CA ASP A 332 0.80 -27.87 -2.67
C ASP A 332 0.27 -28.49 -1.37
N MET A 333 -0.20 -27.67 -0.42
CA MET A 333 -0.76 -28.21 0.84
C MET A 333 -2.07 -28.97 0.58
N ASP A 334 -2.20 -30.13 1.24
CA ASP A 334 -3.46 -30.83 1.33
C ASP A 334 -4.51 -30.04 2.11
N GLY A 335 -5.79 -30.40 1.96
CA GLY A 335 -6.87 -29.77 2.73
C GLY A 335 -7.21 -28.36 2.27
N GLN A 336 -7.09 -28.08 0.98
CA GLN A 336 -7.59 -26.86 0.35
C GLN A 336 -9.08 -26.69 0.66
N ILE A 337 -9.46 -25.48 1.07
CA ILE A 337 -10.85 -25.16 1.45
C ILE A 337 -11.64 -24.75 0.22
N ASP A 338 -12.87 -25.24 0.12
CA ASP A 338 -13.79 -24.89 -0.96
C ASP A 338 -14.06 -23.37 -0.97
N GLU A 339 -14.11 -22.78 -2.16
CA GLU A 339 -14.31 -21.33 -2.36
C GLU A 339 -15.61 -20.83 -1.72
N ALA A 340 -16.67 -21.66 -1.72
CA ALA A 340 -17.93 -21.29 -1.08
C ALA A 340 -17.79 -21.15 0.43
N ILE A 341 -16.99 -22.01 1.07
CA ILE A 341 -16.69 -21.92 2.51
C ILE A 341 -15.78 -20.71 2.79
N GLN A 342 -14.76 -20.47 1.96
CA GLN A 342 -13.90 -19.29 2.08
C GLN A 342 -14.71 -17.99 2.03
N ASN A 343 -15.62 -17.87 1.06
CA ASN A 343 -16.46 -16.68 0.88
C ASN A 343 -17.46 -16.52 2.03
N GLU A 344 -18.02 -17.61 2.55
CA GLU A 344 -18.91 -17.58 3.72
C GLU A 344 -18.15 -17.10 4.97
N ARG A 345 -16.96 -17.63 5.23
CA ARG A 345 -16.12 -17.19 6.35
C ARG A 345 -15.71 -15.72 6.22
N LEU A 346 -15.34 -15.29 5.01
CA LEU A 346 -15.03 -13.88 4.74
C LEU A 346 -16.21 -12.98 5.07
N ALA A 347 -17.41 -13.31 4.62
CA ALA A 347 -18.62 -12.54 4.88
C ALA A 347 -18.94 -12.45 6.39
N ARG A 348 -18.80 -13.57 7.12
CA ARG A 348 -19.00 -13.60 8.58
C ARG A 348 -17.97 -12.73 9.32
N LEU A 349 -16.70 -12.86 8.96
CA LEU A 349 -15.62 -12.09 9.59
C LEU A 349 -15.81 -10.58 9.36
N MET A 350 -16.12 -10.19 8.12
CA MET A 350 -16.34 -8.79 7.76
C MET A 350 -17.60 -8.21 8.41
N ALA A 351 -18.66 -8.99 8.59
CA ALA A 351 -19.85 -8.53 9.30
C ALA A 351 -19.53 -8.21 10.77
N VAL A 352 -18.70 -9.01 11.43
CA VAL A 352 -18.24 -8.73 12.81
C VAL A 352 -17.39 -7.46 12.86
N GLN A 353 -16.44 -7.31 11.93
CA GLN A 353 -15.61 -6.10 11.86
C GLN A 353 -16.41 -4.84 11.54
N GLU A 354 -17.44 -4.95 10.71
CA GLU A 354 -18.32 -3.79 10.42
C GLU A 354 -18.99 -3.24 11.69
N GLU A 355 -19.49 -4.10 12.58
CA GLU A 355 -20.08 -3.66 13.85
C GLU A 355 -19.01 -3.05 14.78
N ILE A 356 -17.80 -3.61 14.83
CA ILE A 356 -16.68 -3.04 15.59
C ILE A 356 -16.31 -1.65 15.06
N SER A 357 -16.17 -1.52 13.74
CA SER A 357 -15.84 -0.25 13.09
C SER A 357 -16.89 0.82 13.36
N LYS A 358 -18.17 0.44 13.31
CA LYS A 358 -19.31 1.31 13.62
C LYS A 358 -19.32 1.77 15.08
N GLU A 359 -19.03 0.86 16.03
CA GLU A 359 -18.88 1.20 17.46
C GLU A 359 -17.79 2.25 17.65
N LYS A 360 -16.59 1.98 17.14
CA LYS A 360 -15.43 2.88 17.23
C LYS A 360 -15.62 4.23 16.53
N ASN A 361 -16.28 4.25 15.38
CA ASN A 361 -16.59 5.51 14.71
C ASN A 361 -17.62 6.34 15.50
N ARG A 362 -18.61 5.71 16.16
CA ARG A 362 -19.56 6.41 17.04
C ARG A 362 -18.87 7.08 18.24
N GLU A 363 -17.79 6.51 18.77
CA GLU A 363 -16.99 7.10 19.84
C GLU A 363 -16.32 8.43 19.44
N LYS A 364 -16.20 8.69 18.13
CA LYS A 364 -15.66 9.96 17.60
C LYS A 364 -16.70 11.09 17.62
N ILE A 365 -17.99 10.80 17.74
CA ILE A 365 -19.06 11.82 17.76
C ILE A 365 -18.83 12.80 18.91
N GLY A 366 -18.86 14.09 18.58
CA GLY A 366 -18.60 15.19 19.51
C GLY A 366 -17.12 15.59 19.64
N LYS A 367 -16.18 14.75 19.19
CA LYS A 367 -14.76 15.08 19.17
C LYS A 367 -14.43 16.02 18.01
N VAL A 368 -13.38 16.82 18.20
CA VAL A 368 -12.77 17.63 17.15
C VAL A 368 -11.49 16.92 16.71
N ILE A 369 -11.41 16.61 15.42
CA ILE A 369 -10.25 15.92 14.83
C ILE A 369 -9.63 16.79 13.74
N GLU A 370 -8.34 16.61 13.51
CA GLU A 370 -7.63 17.23 12.40
C GLU A 370 -7.85 16.41 11.12
N VAL A 371 -8.13 17.09 10.00
CA VAL A 371 -8.47 16.48 8.72
C VAL A 371 -7.66 17.15 7.61
N LEU A 372 -7.00 16.33 6.79
CA LEU A 372 -6.41 16.73 5.51
C LEU A 372 -7.53 16.81 4.48
N VAL A 373 -7.74 17.99 3.89
CA VAL A 373 -8.79 18.24 2.88
C VAL A 373 -8.33 17.68 1.53
N GLU A 374 -9.04 16.70 0.98
CA GLU A 374 -8.60 16.03 -0.25
C GLU A 374 -9.49 16.29 -1.45
N GLU A 375 -10.79 16.48 -1.25
CA GLU A 375 -11.74 16.65 -2.33
C GLU A 375 -12.85 17.63 -1.94
N LYS A 376 -13.35 18.39 -2.93
CA LYS A 376 -14.58 19.17 -2.80
C LYS A 376 -15.69 18.50 -3.58
N GLU A 377 -16.82 18.21 -2.94
CA GLU A 377 -17.98 17.58 -3.59
C GLU A 377 -18.80 18.60 -4.39
N GLY A 378 -18.63 18.61 -5.69
CA GLY A 378 -19.47 19.39 -6.61
C GLY A 378 -19.45 20.91 -6.35
N LEU A 379 -20.64 21.53 -6.36
CA LEU A 379 -20.82 22.98 -6.16
C LEU A 379 -21.23 23.35 -4.73
N VAL A 380 -21.37 22.38 -3.84
CA VAL A 380 -21.73 22.59 -2.43
C VAL A 380 -20.46 22.72 -1.58
N ASP A 381 -20.57 23.41 -0.43
CA ASP A 381 -19.45 23.55 0.50
C ASP A 381 -19.30 22.30 1.40
N ARG A 382 -19.18 21.17 0.75
CA ARG A 382 -18.97 19.84 1.30
C ARG A 382 -17.65 19.30 0.81
N TYR A 383 -16.91 18.72 1.72
CA TYR A 383 -15.54 18.24 1.49
C TYR A 383 -15.38 16.80 1.96
N ARG A 384 -14.41 16.13 1.39
CA ARG A 384 -13.89 14.86 1.86
C ARG A 384 -12.43 15.01 2.24
N GLY A 385 -12.02 14.26 3.23
CA GLY A 385 -10.64 14.21 3.65
C GLY A 385 -10.38 13.05 4.57
N ARG A 386 -9.17 12.98 5.08
CA ARG A 386 -8.72 11.93 6.01
C ARG A 386 -8.18 12.55 7.29
N SER A 387 -8.32 11.79 8.37
CA SER A 387 -7.64 12.07 9.64
C SER A 387 -6.34 11.27 9.76
N ALA A 388 -5.57 11.52 10.81
CA ALA A 388 -4.41 10.69 11.16
C ALA A 388 -4.76 9.19 11.34
N ALA A 389 -6.03 8.88 11.62
CA ALA A 389 -6.54 7.52 11.79
C ALA A 389 -6.91 6.81 10.48
N ASP A 390 -6.70 7.44 9.32
CA ASP A 390 -7.14 6.92 8.03
C ASP A 390 -5.96 6.90 7.05
N ALA A 391 -5.63 5.73 6.51
CA ALA A 391 -4.58 5.57 5.50
C ALA A 391 -5.03 6.11 4.14
N PRO A 392 -4.08 6.51 3.25
CA PRO A 392 -4.39 6.97 1.91
C PRO A 392 -5.08 5.93 1.02
N ASP A 393 -5.53 6.39 -0.18
CA ASP A 393 -6.08 5.58 -1.27
C ASP A 393 -7.37 4.83 -0.93
N GLU A 394 -8.23 5.44 -0.10
CA GLU A 394 -9.54 4.90 0.28
C GLU A 394 -9.48 3.48 0.90
N VAL A 395 -8.31 3.11 1.44
CA VAL A 395 -8.10 1.82 2.11
C VAL A 395 -8.90 1.75 3.41
N ASP A 396 -9.04 2.90 4.07
CA ASP A 396 -9.83 3.10 5.29
C ASP A 396 -11.04 3.99 5.02
N GLY A 397 -11.71 4.47 6.06
CA GLY A 397 -12.83 5.38 5.93
C GLY A 397 -12.42 6.82 5.63
N GLN A 398 -13.41 7.67 5.39
CA GLN A 398 -13.25 9.09 5.08
C GLN A 398 -13.95 9.95 6.12
N VAL A 399 -13.50 11.21 6.23
CA VAL A 399 -14.19 12.29 6.94
C VAL A 399 -14.92 13.14 5.91
N ILE A 400 -16.25 13.14 5.97
CA ILE A 400 -17.11 13.91 5.07
C ILE A 400 -17.67 15.08 5.89
N PHE A 401 -17.41 16.32 5.46
CA PHE A 401 -17.76 17.46 6.29
C PHE A 401 -18.16 18.69 5.48
N THR A 402 -18.83 19.62 6.14
CA THR A 402 -19.20 20.92 5.58
C THR A 402 -18.32 22.02 6.15
N SER A 403 -18.16 23.10 5.40
CA SER A 403 -17.48 24.32 5.82
C SER A 403 -18.30 25.54 5.37
N ASP A 404 -18.36 26.56 6.21
CA ASP A 404 -19.00 27.84 5.87
C ASP A 404 -18.11 28.68 4.95
N GLU A 405 -16.79 28.39 4.91
CA GLU A 405 -15.83 29.06 4.06
C GLU A 405 -15.20 28.08 3.07
N PRO A 406 -14.81 28.54 1.87
CA PRO A 406 -14.06 27.72 0.91
C PRO A 406 -12.72 27.27 1.49
N LEU A 407 -12.44 25.96 1.37
CA LEU A 407 -11.19 25.36 1.83
C LEU A 407 -10.25 25.06 0.67
N GLU A 408 -8.96 25.23 0.92
CA GLU A 408 -7.91 24.83 -0.01
C GLU A 408 -7.66 23.32 0.09
N LEU A 409 -7.62 22.62 -1.05
CA LEU A 409 -7.27 21.21 -1.08
C LEU A 409 -5.80 21.03 -0.63
N GLY A 410 -5.54 20.00 0.16
CA GLY A 410 -4.24 19.78 0.78
C GLY A 410 -3.99 20.61 2.04
N SER A 411 -4.98 21.39 2.53
CA SER A 411 -4.90 22.06 3.84
C SER A 411 -5.34 21.13 4.97
N PHE A 412 -4.90 21.45 6.19
CA PHE A 412 -5.37 20.79 7.41
C PHE A 412 -6.38 21.67 8.12
N VAL A 413 -7.50 21.10 8.51
CA VAL A 413 -8.58 21.80 9.19
C VAL A 413 -9.06 21.01 10.40
N LYS A 414 -9.70 21.68 11.34
CA LYS A 414 -10.37 21.04 12.49
C LYS A 414 -11.83 20.75 12.14
N VAL A 415 -12.27 19.53 12.33
CA VAL A 415 -13.63 19.08 12.05
C VAL A 415 -14.24 18.50 13.32
N LYS A 416 -15.38 19.04 13.74
CA LYS A 416 -16.20 18.46 14.81
C LYS A 416 -17.08 17.37 14.23
N ILE A 417 -16.88 16.14 14.70
CA ILE A 417 -17.67 14.99 14.24
C ILE A 417 -19.08 15.06 14.84
N THR A 418 -20.08 14.95 13.98
CA THR A 418 -21.50 15.05 14.35
C THR A 418 -22.28 13.76 14.11
N ASP A 419 -21.79 12.90 13.21
CA ASP A 419 -22.42 11.61 12.88
C ASP A 419 -21.36 10.59 12.42
N ALA A 420 -21.69 9.30 12.45
CA ALA A 420 -20.79 8.22 12.07
C ALA A 420 -21.55 7.04 11.47
N LYS A 421 -20.96 6.45 10.42
CA LYS A 421 -21.39 5.19 9.81
C LYS A 421 -20.34 4.11 10.05
N SER A 422 -20.53 2.95 9.42
CA SER A 422 -19.60 1.81 9.58
C SER A 422 -18.16 2.16 9.24
N TYR A 423 -17.94 2.93 8.19
CA TYR A 423 -16.59 3.27 7.71
C TYR A 423 -16.30 4.77 7.78
N ASP A 424 -17.27 5.62 7.41
CA ASP A 424 -17.10 7.06 7.32
C ASP A 424 -17.65 7.79 8.55
N VAL A 425 -17.06 8.94 8.83
CA VAL A 425 -17.56 9.89 9.83
C VAL A 425 -17.94 11.21 9.19
N TYR A 426 -18.89 11.91 9.80
CA TYR A 426 -19.46 13.16 9.27
C TYR A 426 -19.26 14.27 10.26
N GLY A 427 -19.04 15.48 9.76
CA GLY A 427 -18.83 16.62 10.65
C GLY A 427 -18.99 17.98 10.01
N THR A 428 -18.56 18.98 10.75
CA THR A 428 -18.55 20.38 10.35
C THR A 428 -17.19 20.98 10.69
N CYS A 429 -16.61 21.72 9.75
CA CYS A 429 -15.39 22.47 10.00
C CYS A 429 -15.65 23.47 11.14
N VAL A 430 -14.71 23.60 12.06
CA VAL A 430 -14.79 24.56 13.17
C VAL A 430 -13.68 25.58 12.98
N SER A 431 -14.03 26.87 13.15
CA SER A 431 -13.03 27.95 13.19
C SER A 431 -12.10 27.73 14.37
N GLU A 432 -10.81 28.07 14.20
CA GLU A 432 -9.82 28.06 15.29
C GLU A 432 -10.22 28.97 16.46
#